data_af3d41523dcaf571fb2ed33977882af6
#
_entry.id   af3d41523dcaf571fb2ed33977882af6
#
_cell.length_a   1.000
_cell.length_b   1.000
_cell.length_c   1.000
_cell.angle_alpha   90.00
_cell.angle_beta   90.00
_cell.angle_gamma   90.00
#
_symmetry.space_group_name_H-M   'P 1'
#
loop_
_entity.id
_entity.type
_entity.pdbx_description
1 polymer ?
#
loop_
_entity_poly.entity_id
_entity_poly.type
_entity_poly.pdbx_seq_one_letter_code
_entity_poly.pdbx_strand_id
1 'polypeptide(L)'
;MKLRVGALPQHPHNVLKYSLTWSTEGLINEYGNPCEALVDGRRIEVSPLEGLEEIELDGTLYEAFNTSGGLGSLAETYGARVKNMDYKTMRYPGHCEQMRLLMNDLKLNHDRGTLKRILENAVPQTLQDVVVVYVAVTGTQDGDLREESYVNKVYPQMIAGRLWSAIQVTTASGITAVVDLVLNSDGKHRGFVRQEDFRLLDVLENRFGKHYTATGGKEVSSQMVVSGRTGHQRASEAR
;
A
#
# COMPACT_ATOMS: atom_id res chain seq x y z
N MET A 1 -2.94 4.17 12.72
CA MET A 1 -3.14 4.22 11.26
C MET A 1 -2.31 3.12 10.64
N LYS A 2 -2.91 2.30 9.80
CA LYS A 2 -2.26 1.19 9.10
C LYS A 2 -2.36 1.41 7.60
N LEU A 3 -1.24 1.35 6.90
CA LEU A 3 -1.18 1.44 5.44
C LEU A 3 -0.60 0.13 4.90
N ARG A 4 -1.36 -0.55 4.05
CA ARG A 4 -0.98 -1.84 3.47
C ARG A 4 -1.15 -1.78 1.96
N VAL A 5 -0.08 -1.94 1.23
CA VAL A 5 -0.11 -1.84 -0.24
C VAL A 5 0.63 -3.03 -0.84
N GLY A 6 0.07 -3.64 -1.86
CA GLY A 6 0.69 -4.76 -2.56
C GLY A 6 0.57 -4.63 -4.07
N ALA A 7 1.66 -4.88 -4.78
CA ALA A 7 1.64 -5.19 -6.20
C ALA A 7 1.92 -6.69 -6.33
N LEU A 8 0.92 -7.45 -6.80
CA LEU A 8 0.92 -8.91 -6.79
C LEU A 8 0.55 -9.48 -8.16
N PRO A 9 1.10 -10.63 -8.57
CA PRO A 9 0.56 -11.34 -9.72
C PRO A 9 -0.85 -11.84 -9.42
N GLN A 10 -1.76 -11.77 -10.40
CA GLN A 10 -3.11 -12.34 -10.24
C GLN A 10 -3.08 -13.88 -10.15
N HIS A 11 -2.06 -14.50 -10.73
CA HIS A 11 -1.89 -15.95 -10.78
C HIS A 11 -0.48 -16.33 -10.33
N PRO A 12 -0.23 -16.46 -9.00
CA PRO A 12 1.08 -16.86 -8.49
C PRO A 12 1.33 -18.36 -8.72
N HIS A 13 2.39 -18.70 -9.47
CA HIS A 13 2.70 -20.09 -9.82
C HIS A 13 4.02 -20.62 -9.24
N ASN A 14 4.93 -19.73 -8.83
CA ASN A 14 6.22 -20.12 -8.28
C ASN A 14 6.21 -20.17 -6.75
N VAL A 15 7.28 -20.72 -6.17
CA VAL A 15 7.43 -20.83 -4.70
C VAL A 15 7.44 -19.46 -4.02
N LEU A 16 8.06 -18.46 -4.66
CA LEU A 16 8.03 -17.06 -4.16
C LEU A 16 6.63 -16.45 -4.23
N LYS A 17 5.68 -17.06 -4.95
CA LYS A 17 4.35 -16.52 -5.22
C LYS A 17 4.39 -15.06 -5.72
N TYR A 18 5.42 -14.79 -6.52
CA TYR A 18 5.74 -13.46 -7.02
C TYR A 18 6.08 -13.48 -8.51
N SER A 19 5.76 -12.38 -9.17
CA SER A 19 6.21 -12.07 -10.53
C SER A 19 6.73 -10.65 -10.56
N LEU A 20 7.74 -10.41 -11.40
CA LEU A 20 8.29 -9.08 -11.59
C LEU A 20 7.29 -8.23 -12.38
N THR A 21 6.68 -7.27 -11.72
CA THR A 21 5.71 -6.34 -12.29
C THR A 21 6.28 -4.93 -12.45
N TRP A 22 7.40 -4.66 -11.77
CA TRP A 22 8.09 -3.38 -11.73
C TRP A 22 9.61 -3.56 -11.52
N SER A 23 10.35 -2.53 -11.11
CA SER A 23 11.79 -2.55 -10.95
C SER A 23 12.27 -3.57 -9.91
N THR A 24 13.08 -4.54 -10.34
CA THR A 24 13.73 -5.51 -9.42
C THR A 24 14.65 -4.81 -8.43
N GLU A 25 15.34 -3.77 -8.84
CA GLU A 25 16.21 -2.98 -7.97
C GLU A 25 15.38 -2.22 -6.91
N GLY A 26 14.24 -1.65 -7.32
CA GLY A 26 13.27 -1.03 -6.40
C GLY A 26 12.77 -2.03 -5.36
N LEU A 27 12.40 -3.24 -5.76
CA LEU A 27 11.98 -4.32 -4.86
C LEU A 27 13.06 -4.64 -3.83
N ILE A 28 14.32 -4.82 -4.28
CA ILE A 28 15.46 -5.13 -3.39
C ILE A 28 15.70 -3.97 -2.42
N ASN A 29 15.59 -2.75 -2.86
CA ASN A 29 15.75 -1.56 -2.01
C ASN A 29 14.63 -1.47 -0.97
N GLU A 30 13.37 -1.70 -1.34
CA GLU A 30 12.26 -1.75 -0.38
C GLU A 30 12.49 -2.80 0.73
N TYR A 31 13.03 -3.95 0.38
CA TYR A 31 13.25 -5.08 1.29
C TYR A 31 14.56 -5.01 2.06
N GLY A 32 15.50 -4.16 1.65
CA GLY A 32 16.83 -4.08 2.22
C GLY A 32 17.17 -2.78 2.94
N ASN A 33 16.35 -1.73 2.78
CA ASN A 33 16.61 -0.45 3.40
C ASN A 33 15.79 -0.30 4.69
N PRO A 34 16.26 0.51 5.67
CA PRO A 34 15.51 0.83 6.87
C PRO A 34 14.13 1.39 6.57
N CYS A 35 13.16 1.03 7.40
CA CYS A 35 11.76 1.43 7.30
C CYS A 35 11.44 2.45 8.39
N GLU A 36 10.48 3.32 8.14
CA GLU A 36 10.01 4.30 9.10
C GLU A 36 8.64 3.93 9.64
N ALA A 37 8.43 4.17 10.94
CA ALA A 37 7.13 4.07 11.60
C ALA A 37 6.96 5.18 12.65
N LEU A 38 5.71 5.46 13.04
CA LEU A 38 5.39 6.22 14.24
C LEU A 38 4.93 5.26 15.34
N VAL A 39 5.55 5.35 16.50
CA VAL A 39 5.16 4.62 17.70
C VAL A 39 5.07 5.61 18.85
N ASP A 40 3.90 5.69 19.48
CA ASP A 40 3.59 6.64 20.55
C ASP A 40 3.93 8.11 20.17
N GLY A 41 3.65 8.48 18.92
CA GLY A 41 3.92 9.80 18.36
C GLY A 41 5.38 10.10 18.04
N ARG A 42 6.27 9.10 18.14
CA ARG A 42 7.70 9.25 17.84
C ARG A 42 8.05 8.50 16.55
N ARG A 43 8.83 9.14 15.70
CA ARG A 43 9.41 8.49 14.53
C ARG A 43 10.49 7.53 14.99
N ILE A 44 10.39 6.30 14.54
CA ILE A 44 11.37 5.24 14.79
C ILE A 44 11.75 4.57 13.49
N GLU A 45 12.94 3.98 13.48
CA GLU A 45 13.38 3.07 12.44
C GLU A 45 13.01 1.63 12.83
N VAL A 46 12.48 0.88 11.87
CA VAL A 46 12.16 -0.54 12.03
C VAL A 46 12.81 -1.33 10.90
N SER A 47 13.13 -2.60 11.19
CA SER A 47 13.79 -3.45 10.21
C SER A 47 12.84 -3.85 9.07
N PRO A 48 13.32 -3.86 7.80
CA PRO A 48 12.58 -4.43 6.69
C PRO A 48 12.41 -5.94 6.87
N LEU A 49 11.41 -6.52 6.20
CA LEU A 49 11.05 -7.94 6.27
C LEU A 49 10.64 -8.43 7.67
N GLU A 50 10.43 -7.52 8.62
CA GLU A 50 9.96 -7.81 9.97
C GLU A 50 8.52 -7.33 10.18
N GLY A 51 7.96 -7.60 11.37
CA GLY A 51 6.60 -7.17 11.71
C GLY A 51 5.53 -7.89 10.89
N LEU A 52 5.77 -9.16 10.51
CA LEU A 52 4.85 -9.97 9.72
C LEU A 52 3.47 -10.05 10.38
N GLU A 53 2.42 -9.82 9.59
CA GLU A 53 1.02 -10.00 9.97
C GLU A 53 0.24 -10.63 8.81
N GLU A 54 -0.84 -11.33 9.13
CA GLU A 54 -1.78 -11.86 8.15
C GLU A 54 -2.99 -10.93 8.01
N ILE A 55 -3.45 -10.74 6.80
CA ILE A 55 -4.61 -9.91 6.46
C ILE A 55 -5.46 -10.66 5.45
N GLU A 56 -6.74 -10.81 5.74
CA GLU A 56 -7.72 -11.34 4.79
C GLU A 56 -8.53 -10.19 4.19
N LEU A 57 -8.55 -10.08 2.86
CA LEU A 57 -9.35 -9.11 2.12
C LEU A 57 -10.13 -9.83 1.03
N ASP A 58 -11.46 -9.72 1.07
CA ASP A 58 -12.38 -10.33 0.09
C ASP A 58 -12.11 -11.84 -0.10
N GLY A 59 -11.89 -12.58 0.98
CA GLY A 59 -11.62 -14.01 0.97
C GLY A 59 -10.23 -14.40 0.46
N THR A 60 -9.33 -13.44 0.24
CA THR A 60 -7.94 -13.70 -0.13
C THR A 60 -7.04 -13.40 1.07
N LEU A 61 -6.26 -14.40 1.47
CA LEU A 61 -5.26 -14.24 2.52
C LEU A 61 -3.98 -13.63 1.95
N TYR A 62 -3.51 -12.58 2.60
CA TYR A 62 -2.23 -11.91 2.35
C TYR A 62 -1.38 -11.94 3.60
N GLU A 63 -0.09 -11.81 3.43
CA GLU A 63 0.84 -11.41 4.49
C GLU A 63 1.30 -9.98 4.26
N ALA A 64 1.56 -9.24 5.34
CA ALA A 64 2.09 -7.89 5.26
C ALA A 64 3.28 -7.73 6.21
N PHE A 65 4.33 -7.07 5.75
CA PHE A 65 5.58 -6.88 6.48
C PHE A 65 6.23 -5.55 6.14
N ASN A 66 7.12 -5.08 7.02
CA ASN A 66 7.78 -3.79 6.87
C ASN A 66 8.62 -3.72 5.60
N THR A 67 8.44 -2.64 4.84
CA THR A 67 9.29 -2.27 3.71
C THR A 67 9.54 -0.76 3.71
N SER A 68 10.65 -0.33 3.13
CA SER A 68 11.03 1.08 3.11
C SER A 68 10.20 1.91 2.13
N GLY A 69 10.15 3.22 2.36
CA GLY A 69 9.64 4.21 1.42
C GLY A 69 8.14 4.47 1.46
N GLY A 70 7.35 3.66 2.17
CA GLY A 70 5.89 3.71 2.07
C GLY A 70 5.18 4.86 2.78
N LEU A 71 5.76 5.43 3.83
CA LEU A 71 5.14 6.55 4.56
C LEU A 71 5.33 7.90 3.87
N GLY A 72 6.43 8.11 3.15
CA GLY A 72 6.71 9.39 2.51
C GLY A 72 6.64 10.54 3.51
N SER A 73 5.89 11.60 3.19
CA SER A 73 5.68 12.79 4.05
C SER A 73 4.61 12.59 5.14
N LEU A 74 3.87 11.47 5.15
CA LEU A 74 2.76 11.25 6.08
C LEU A 74 3.17 11.32 7.54
N ALA A 75 4.34 10.75 7.90
CA ALA A 75 4.84 10.78 9.27
C ALA A 75 5.13 12.20 9.74
N GLU A 76 5.61 13.08 8.86
CA GLU A 76 5.83 14.49 9.16
C GLU A 76 4.50 15.26 9.24
N THR A 77 3.60 15.03 8.29
CA THR A 77 2.33 15.76 8.18
C THR A 77 1.38 15.43 9.34
N TYR A 78 1.31 14.17 9.74
CA TYR A 78 0.33 13.69 10.73
C TYR A 78 0.94 13.28 12.08
N GLY A 79 2.27 13.32 12.26
CA GLY A 79 2.94 12.83 13.47
C GLY A 79 2.46 13.47 14.77
N ALA A 80 2.04 14.74 14.76
CA ALA A 80 1.46 15.39 15.93
C ALA A 80 0.03 14.94 16.29
N ARG A 81 -0.66 14.26 15.37
CA ARG A 81 -2.08 13.87 15.48
C ARG A 81 -2.29 12.37 15.59
N VAL A 82 -1.31 11.57 15.14
CA VAL A 82 -1.37 10.11 15.07
C VAL A 82 -0.34 9.51 16.00
N LYS A 83 -0.79 8.66 16.94
CA LYS A 83 0.13 7.99 17.87
C LYS A 83 0.94 6.89 17.19
N ASN A 84 0.27 6.05 16.40
CA ASN A 84 0.89 4.92 15.74
C ASN A 84 0.54 4.93 14.26
N MET A 85 1.56 4.84 13.41
CA MET A 85 1.42 4.77 11.96
C MET A 85 2.51 3.87 11.40
N ASP A 86 2.12 2.89 10.60
CA ASP A 86 3.05 2.01 9.93
C ASP A 86 2.61 1.70 8.51
N TYR A 87 3.59 1.48 7.66
CA TYR A 87 3.41 0.99 6.29
C TYR A 87 4.00 -0.42 6.19
N LYS A 88 3.26 -1.30 5.55
CA LYS A 88 3.74 -2.64 5.19
C LYS A 88 3.35 -2.96 3.75
N THR A 89 4.23 -3.67 3.06
CA THR A 89 3.89 -4.23 1.76
C THR A 89 3.10 -5.51 1.94
N MET A 90 2.10 -5.74 1.07
CA MET A 90 1.34 -6.99 1.04
C MET A 90 1.88 -7.95 -0.01
N ARG A 91 1.94 -9.22 0.33
CA ARG A 91 2.30 -10.33 -0.57
C ARG A 91 1.42 -11.55 -0.27
N TYR A 92 1.55 -12.60 -1.07
CA TYR A 92 0.93 -13.88 -0.75
C TYR A 92 1.72 -14.60 0.34
N PRO A 93 1.05 -15.38 1.22
CA PRO A 93 1.69 -16.02 2.38
C PRO A 93 2.91 -16.87 2.00
N GLY A 94 4.00 -16.68 2.73
CA GLY A 94 5.28 -17.38 2.57
C GLY A 94 6.34 -16.59 1.79
N HIS A 95 5.98 -15.49 1.11
CA HIS A 95 6.96 -14.68 0.36
C HIS A 95 7.98 -14.00 1.29
N CYS A 96 7.54 -13.46 2.41
CA CYS A 96 8.40 -12.77 3.38
C CYS A 96 9.52 -13.69 3.90
N GLU A 97 9.17 -14.91 4.30
CA GLU A 97 10.13 -15.88 4.82
C GLU A 97 11.19 -16.24 3.78
N GLN A 98 10.78 -16.44 2.53
CA GLN A 98 11.71 -16.77 1.45
C GLN A 98 12.63 -15.59 1.12
N MET A 99 12.13 -14.35 1.15
CA MET A 99 12.97 -13.18 0.96
C MET A 99 13.91 -12.95 2.13
N ARG A 100 13.49 -13.25 3.37
CA ARG A 100 14.39 -13.23 4.54
C ARG A 100 15.52 -14.25 4.40
N LEU A 101 15.21 -15.47 3.98
CA LEU A 101 16.24 -16.49 3.67
C LEU A 101 17.27 -15.93 2.67
N LEU A 102 16.80 -15.37 1.55
CA LEU A 102 17.70 -14.85 0.53
C LEU A 102 18.53 -13.66 1.02
N MET A 103 17.89 -12.68 1.61
CA MET A 103 18.52 -11.40 1.91
C MET A 103 19.30 -11.40 3.22
N ASN A 104 18.79 -12.07 4.27
CA ASN A 104 19.37 -12.05 5.60
C ASN A 104 20.26 -13.28 5.84
N ASP A 105 19.75 -14.50 5.68
CA ASP A 105 20.49 -15.72 6.02
C ASP A 105 21.57 -16.00 5.00
N LEU A 106 21.26 -15.90 3.69
CA LEU A 106 22.23 -16.02 2.60
C LEU A 106 23.00 -14.71 2.34
N LYS A 107 22.72 -13.63 3.12
CA LYS A 107 23.42 -12.33 3.10
C LYS A 107 23.42 -11.63 1.73
N LEU A 108 22.46 -11.94 0.85
CA LEU A 108 22.37 -11.30 -0.46
C LEU A 108 21.99 -9.81 -0.40
N ASN A 109 21.54 -9.31 0.75
CA ASN A 109 21.39 -7.87 0.96
C ASN A 109 22.73 -7.12 0.89
N HIS A 110 23.86 -7.81 1.13
CA HIS A 110 25.20 -7.24 0.96
C HIS A 110 25.75 -7.41 -0.49
N ASP A 111 25.08 -8.23 -1.30
CA ASP A 111 25.37 -8.40 -2.75
C ASP A 111 24.08 -8.32 -3.57
N ARG A 112 23.50 -7.12 -3.56
CA ARG A 112 22.24 -6.83 -4.25
C ARG A 112 22.33 -7.04 -5.78
N GLY A 113 23.52 -6.90 -6.36
CA GLY A 113 23.75 -7.17 -7.78
C GLY A 113 23.54 -8.65 -8.13
N THR A 114 24.04 -9.56 -7.29
CA THR A 114 23.80 -10.98 -7.44
C THR A 114 22.33 -11.33 -7.19
N LEU A 115 21.70 -10.78 -6.14
CA LEU A 115 20.27 -10.99 -5.89
C LEU A 115 19.42 -10.54 -7.07
N LYS A 116 19.70 -9.36 -7.65
CA LYS A 116 19.01 -8.86 -8.83
C LYS A 116 19.09 -9.83 -10.00
N ARG A 117 20.29 -10.34 -10.32
CA ARG A 117 20.47 -11.32 -11.40
C ARG A 117 19.71 -12.63 -11.14
N ILE A 118 19.69 -13.11 -9.88
CA ILE A 118 18.93 -14.30 -9.52
C ILE A 118 17.44 -14.08 -9.75
N LEU A 119 16.89 -12.97 -9.25
CA LEU A 119 15.47 -12.67 -9.39
C LEU A 119 15.07 -12.46 -10.86
N GLU A 120 15.84 -11.71 -11.63
CA GLU A 120 15.56 -11.45 -13.06
C GLU A 120 15.66 -12.73 -13.93
N ASN A 121 16.49 -13.67 -13.55
CA ASN A 121 16.61 -14.95 -14.27
C ASN A 121 15.53 -15.98 -13.87
N ALA A 122 15.08 -15.98 -12.62
CA ALA A 122 14.23 -17.02 -12.06
C ALA A 122 12.75 -16.63 -11.93
N VAL A 123 12.46 -15.34 -11.77
CA VAL A 123 11.10 -14.85 -11.51
C VAL A 123 10.49 -14.31 -12.81
N PRO A 124 9.33 -14.83 -13.24
CA PRO A 124 8.71 -14.39 -14.49
C PRO A 124 8.21 -12.94 -14.39
N GLN A 125 8.16 -12.26 -15.53
CA GLN A 125 7.49 -10.98 -15.67
C GLN A 125 6.02 -11.19 -16.04
N THR A 126 5.14 -10.29 -15.60
CA THR A 126 3.72 -10.30 -15.97
C THR A 126 3.14 -8.90 -16.08
N LEU A 127 2.16 -8.74 -16.98
CA LEU A 127 1.25 -7.59 -17.00
C LEU A 127 -0.09 -7.91 -16.31
N GLN A 128 -0.28 -9.16 -15.85
CA GLN A 128 -1.47 -9.62 -15.14
C GLN A 128 -1.23 -9.51 -13.63
N ASP A 129 -1.13 -8.30 -13.17
CA ASP A 129 -0.95 -7.97 -11.77
C ASP A 129 -2.23 -7.35 -11.16
N VAL A 130 -2.23 -7.18 -9.87
CA VAL A 130 -3.21 -6.41 -9.12
C VAL A 130 -2.48 -5.53 -8.11
N VAL A 131 -2.85 -4.26 -8.04
CA VAL A 131 -2.43 -3.38 -6.95
C VAL A 131 -3.55 -3.34 -5.93
N VAL A 132 -3.24 -3.76 -4.70
CA VAL A 132 -4.15 -3.75 -3.55
C VAL A 132 -3.72 -2.63 -2.61
N VAL A 133 -4.64 -1.76 -2.27
CA VAL A 133 -4.45 -0.70 -1.27
C VAL A 133 -5.44 -0.92 -0.15
N TYR A 134 -4.92 -1.06 1.07
CA TYR A 134 -5.71 -1.12 2.29
C TYR A 134 -5.20 -0.09 3.27
N VAL A 135 -6.10 0.73 3.78
CA VAL A 135 -5.81 1.72 4.84
C VAL A 135 -6.84 1.57 5.94
N ALA A 136 -6.39 1.54 7.18
CA ALA A 136 -7.28 1.58 8.35
C ALA A 136 -6.83 2.66 9.32
N VAL A 137 -7.79 3.42 9.82
CA VAL A 137 -7.58 4.46 10.83
C VAL A 137 -8.50 4.20 12.00
N THR A 138 -7.90 3.95 13.17
CA THR A 138 -8.64 3.78 14.42
C THR A 138 -8.38 5.00 15.31
N GLY A 139 -9.41 5.58 15.87
CA GLY A 139 -9.30 6.77 16.70
C GLY A 139 -10.56 7.04 17.50
N THR A 140 -10.53 8.13 18.29
CA THR A 140 -11.70 8.57 19.06
C THR A 140 -12.33 9.78 18.39
N GLN A 141 -13.62 9.71 18.14
CA GLN A 141 -14.44 10.83 17.64
C GLN A 141 -15.65 11.00 18.54
N ASP A 142 -15.85 12.21 19.08
CA ASP A 142 -16.96 12.54 20.00
C ASP A 142 -17.05 11.61 21.23
N GLY A 143 -15.89 11.09 21.70
CA GLY A 143 -15.78 10.15 22.82
C GLY A 143 -15.92 8.68 22.47
N ASP A 144 -16.37 8.34 21.27
CA ASP A 144 -16.53 6.97 20.77
C ASP A 144 -15.29 6.49 20.03
N LEU A 145 -14.89 5.24 20.28
CA LEU A 145 -13.86 4.59 19.46
C LEU A 145 -14.43 4.24 18.09
N ARG A 146 -13.77 4.67 17.03
CA ARG A 146 -14.16 4.40 15.65
C ARG A 146 -12.98 3.84 14.86
N GLU A 147 -13.30 3.01 13.90
CA GLU A 147 -12.38 2.56 12.86
C GLU A 147 -13.00 2.84 11.50
N GLU A 148 -12.21 3.45 10.63
CA GLU A 148 -12.53 3.63 9.23
C GLU A 148 -11.49 2.91 8.39
N SER A 149 -11.93 2.17 7.40
CA SER A 149 -11.06 1.46 6.48
C SER A 149 -11.39 1.75 5.02
N TYR A 150 -10.36 1.70 4.19
CA TYR A 150 -10.48 1.84 2.75
C TYR A 150 -9.75 0.68 2.07
N VAL A 151 -10.42 0.01 1.15
CA VAL A 151 -9.84 -1.06 0.33
C VAL A 151 -10.06 -0.71 -1.14
N ASN A 152 -9.00 -0.83 -1.94
CA ASN A 152 -9.10 -0.68 -3.38
C ASN A 152 -8.21 -1.70 -4.08
N LYS A 153 -8.73 -2.33 -5.15
CA LYS A 153 -8.00 -3.26 -6.00
C LYS A 153 -8.00 -2.70 -7.42
N VAL A 154 -6.83 -2.36 -7.92
CA VAL A 154 -6.65 -1.86 -9.29
C VAL A 154 -6.07 -2.97 -10.15
N TYR A 155 -6.69 -3.19 -11.32
CA TYR A 155 -6.30 -4.21 -12.29
C TYR A 155 -5.68 -3.57 -13.54
N PRO A 156 -5.04 -4.37 -14.41
CA PRO A 156 -4.54 -3.90 -15.69
C PRO A 156 -5.64 -3.27 -16.55
N GLN A 157 -5.30 -2.24 -17.30
CA GLN A 157 -6.26 -1.47 -18.09
C GLN A 157 -5.82 -1.32 -19.54
N MET A 158 -6.79 -1.34 -20.45
CA MET A 158 -6.58 -0.94 -21.83
C MET A 158 -6.67 0.58 -21.93
N ILE A 159 -5.54 1.25 -22.19
CA ILE A 159 -5.48 2.71 -22.34
C ILE A 159 -4.83 3.02 -23.69
N ALA A 160 -5.51 3.80 -24.52
CA ALA A 160 -5.06 4.15 -25.87
C ALA A 160 -4.68 2.92 -26.73
N GLY A 161 -5.47 1.85 -26.65
CA GLY A 161 -5.26 0.63 -27.44
C GLY A 161 -4.13 -0.29 -26.98
N ARG A 162 -3.52 -0.01 -25.83
CA ARG A 162 -2.43 -0.81 -25.23
C ARG A 162 -2.82 -1.28 -23.83
N LEU A 163 -2.46 -2.53 -23.50
CA LEU A 163 -2.58 -3.05 -22.13
C LEU A 163 -1.44 -2.50 -21.25
N TRP A 164 -1.84 -1.95 -20.10
CA TRP A 164 -0.96 -1.49 -19.06
C TRP A 164 -1.20 -2.30 -17.79
N SER A 165 -0.14 -2.70 -17.12
CA SER A 165 -0.25 -3.41 -15.83
C SER A 165 -0.82 -2.51 -14.75
N ALA A 166 -1.37 -3.11 -13.68
CA ALA A 166 -1.94 -2.34 -12.58
C ALA A 166 -0.90 -1.41 -11.93
N ILE A 167 0.33 -1.87 -11.73
CA ILE A 167 1.39 -1.04 -11.16
C ILE A 167 1.79 0.12 -12.09
N GLN A 168 1.82 -0.10 -13.41
CA GLN A 168 2.09 0.98 -14.36
C GLN A 168 1.00 2.03 -14.33
N VAL A 169 -0.27 1.58 -14.31
CA VAL A 169 -1.43 2.48 -14.23
C VAL A 169 -1.40 3.29 -12.94
N THR A 170 -1.27 2.65 -11.78
CA THR A 170 -1.34 3.33 -10.48
C THR A 170 -0.17 4.30 -10.29
N THR A 171 1.04 3.89 -10.65
CA THR A 171 2.23 4.75 -10.53
C THR A 171 2.12 5.99 -11.42
N ALA A 172 1.76 5.81 -12.70
CA ALA A 172 1.62 6.94 -13.62
C ALA A 172 0.45 7.85 -13.23
N SER A 173 -0.71 7.27 -12.90
CA SER A 173 -1.91 8.05 -12.54
C SER A 173 -1.71 8.86 -11.27
N GLY A 174 -1.03 8.33 -10.26
CA GLY A 174 -0.78 9.03 -9.00
C GLY A 174 -0.02 10.34 -9.21
N ILE A 175 1.11 10.27 -9.88
CA ILE A 175 1.94 11.47 -10.11
C ILE A 175 1.27 12.43 -11.10
N THR A 176 0.70 11.92 -12.20
CA THR A 176 0.11 12.80 -13.23
C THR A 176 -1.15 13.50 -12.75
N ALA A 177 -1.97 12.87 -11.90
CA ALA A 177 -3.12 13.51 -11.29
C ALA A 177 -2.71 14.71 -10.41
N VAL A 178 -1.71 14.53 -9.55
CA VAL A 178 -1.21 15.62 -8.69
C VAL A 178 -0.59 16.73 -9.53
N VAL A 179 0.22 16.41 -10.53
CA VAL A 179 0.79 17.43 -11.45
C VAL A 179 -0.32 18.21 -12.15
N ASP A 180 -1.35 17.54 -12.67
CA ASP A 180 -2.48 18.20 -13.33
C ASP A 180 -3.25 19.13 -12.37
N LEU A 181 -3.49 18.69 -11.13
CA LEU A 181 -4.14 19.51 -10.10
C LEU A 181 -3.29 20.74 -9.75
N VAL A 182 -1.97 20.60 -9.62
CA VAL A 182 -1.04 21.74 -9.39
C VAL A 182 -1.11 22.73 -10.54
N LEU A 183 -1.00 22.26 -11.77
CA LEU A 183 -1.00 23.12 -12.98
C LEU A 183 -2.32 23.88 -13.16
N ASN A 184 -3.44 23.29 -12.76
CA ASN A 184 -4.78 23.90 -12.86
C ASN A 184 -5.23 24.63 -11.57
N SER A 185 -4.31 24.87 -10.63
CA SER A 185 -4.64 25.49 -9.33
C SER A 185 -4.54 27.03 -9.29
N ASP A 186 -4.35 27.70 -10.43
CA ASP A 186 -4.14 29.15 -10.51
C ASP A 186 -3.00 29.64 -9.60
N GLY A 187 -1.96 28.84 -9.45
CA GLY A 187 -0.79 29.17 -8.65
C GLY A 187 -0.98 29.08 -7.14
N LYS A 188 -2.04 28.43 -6.66
CA LYS A 188 -2.26 28.17 -5.23
C LYS A 188 -1.20 27.25 -4.63
N HIS A 189 -0.70 26.27 -5.40
CA HIS A 189 0.33 25.33 -4.99
C HIS A 189 1.69 25.78 -5.51
N ARG A 190 2.61 26.11 -4.60
CA ARG A 190 3.97 26.57 -4.92
C ARG A 190 4.98 25.96 -3.97
N GLY A 191 6.23 25.78 -4.43
CA GLY A 191 7.28 25.18 -3.63
C GLY A 191 7.13 23.66 -3.51
N PHE A 192 7.41 23.11 -2.34
CA PHE A 192 7.23 21.68 -2.05
C PHE A 192 5.74 21.40 -1.77
N VAL A 193 5.10 20.68 -2.66
CA VAL A 193 3.68 20.31 -2.58
C VAL A 193 3.58 18.83 -2.25
N ARG A 194 2.87 18.50 -1.18
CA ARG A 194 2.68 17.12 -0.71
C ARG A 194 1.44 16.50 -1.33
N GLN A 195 1.40 15.18 -1.44
CA GLN A 195 0.21 14.47 -1.92
C GLN A 195 -1.01 14.71 -1.01
N GLU A 196 -0.79 14.77 0.29
CA GLU A 196 -1.83 15.00 1.29
C GLU A 196 -2.38 16.44 1.32
N ASP A 197 -1.82 17.35 0.53
CA ASP A 197 -2.39 18.70 0.34
C ASP A 197 -3.62 18.67 -0.59
N PHE A 198 -3.90 17.53 -1.24
CA PHE A 198 -5.06 17.32 -2.10
C PHE A 198 -6.08 16.40 -1.44
N ARG A 199 -7.36 16.68 -1.68
CA ARG A 199 -8.42 15.78 -1.25
C ARG A 199 -8.43 14.53 -2.13
N LEU A 200 -8.68 13.38 -1.53
CA LEU A 200 -8.75 12.11 -2.28
C LEU A 200 -9.76 12.17 -3.43
N LEU A 201 -10.92 12.78 -3.20
CA LEU A 201 -11.95 12.90 -4.25
C LEU A 201 -11.44 13.73 -5.44
N ASP A 202 -10.73 14.85 -5.19
CA ASP A 202 -10.20 15.68 -6.27
C ASP A 202 -9.18 14.89 -7.12
N VAL A 203 -8.39 14.02 -6.48
CA VAL A 203 -7.47 13.13 -7.18
C VAL A 203 -8.22 12.06 -7.98
N LEU A 204 -9.22 11.40 -7.38
CA LEU A 204 -9.97 10.31 -8.05
C LEU A 204 -10.87 10.80 -9.20
N GLU A 205 -11.39 12.02 -9.11
CA GLU A 205 -12.19 12.66 -10.17
C GLU A 205 -11.33 13.29 -11.27
N ASN A 206 -10.01 13.46 -11.02
CA ASN A 206 -9.08 13.98 -12.02
C ASN A 206 -9.00 13.04 -13.23
N ARG A 207 -8.81 13.62 -14.44
CA ARG A 207 -8.72 12.86 -15.70
C ARG A 207 -7.67 11.75 -15.73
N PHE A 208 -6.62 11.84 -14.90
CA PHE A 208 -5.61 10.80 -14.74
C PHE A 208 -5.91 9.93 -13.51
N GLY A 209 -6.34 10.53 -12.39
CA GLY A 209 -6.64 9.82 -11.14
C GLY A 209 -7.82 8.86 -11.24
N LYS A 210 -8.75 9.09 -12.18
CA LYS A 210 -9.89 8.19 -12.44
C LYS A 210 -9.50 6.73 -12.72
N HIS A 211 -8.27 6.49 -13.14
CA HIS A 211 -7.75 5.15 -13.38
C HIS A 211 -7.61 4.32 -12.10
N TYR A 212 -7.59 4.95 -10.92
CA TYR A 212 -7.68 4.24 -9.64
C TYR A 212 -9.07 3.67 -9.39
N THR A 213 -10.12 4.25 -9.96
CA THR A 213 -11.51 3.81 -9.79
C THR A 213 -12.00 2.95 -10.95
N ALA A 214 -11.28 2.94 -12.08
CA ALA A 214 -11.61 2.14 -13.23
C ALA A 214 -11.27 0.67 -12.97
N THR A 215 -12.24 -0.12 -12.59
CA THR A 215 -12.10 -1.55 -12.38
C THR A 215 -12.27 -2.27 -13.71
N GLY A 216 -11.30 -3.08 -14.08
CA GLY A 216 -11.40 -3.93 -15.29
C GLY A 216 -12.54 -4.94 -15.17
N GLY A 217 -13.77 -4.52 -15.44
CA GLY A 217 -14.96 -5.38 -15.56
C GLY A 217 -15.57 -5.89 -14.25
N LYS A 218 -15.12 -5.47 -13.08
CA LYS A 218 -15.81 -5.69 -11.81
C LYS A 218 -15.92 -4.37 -11.05
N GLU A 219 -17.15 -4.00 -10.69
CA GLU A 219 -17.37 -2.91 -9.74
C GLU A 219 -16.71 -3.28 -8.41
N VAL A 220 -15.63 -2.61 -8.07
CA VAL A 220 -15.13 -2.60 -6.70
C VAL A 220 -15.91 -1.53 -5.99
N SER A 221 -16.85 -1.94 -5.15
CA SER A 221 -17.45 -1.04 -4.19
C SER A 221 -16.33 -0.52 -3.29
N SER A 222 -16.05 0.78 -3.32
CA SER A 222 -15.34 1.46 -2.27
C SER A 222 -16.25 1.42 -1.04
N GLN A 223 -16.20 0.31 -0.29
CA GLN A 223 -16.95 0.23 0.95
C GLN A 223 -16.17 1.02 2.01
N MET A 224 -16.64 2.21 2.26
CA MET A 224 -16.41 2.88 3.53
C MET A 224 -17.21 2.08 4.57
N VAL A 225 -16.60 1.10 5.21
CA VAL A 225 -17.24 0.37 6.30
C VAL A 225 -17.15 1.24 7.55
N VAL A 226 -18.21 1.96 7.83
CA VAL A 226 -18.41 2.56 9.15
C VAL A 226 -18.85 1.43 10.07
N SER A 227 -17.94 0.88 10.88
CA SER A 227 -18.30 -0.13 11.87
C SER A 227 -19.17 0.51 12.96
N GLY A 228 -20.40 0.06 13.04
CA GLY A 228 -21.39 0.54 13.99
C GLY A 228 -21.01 0.28 15.45
N ARG A 229 -21.59 1.08 16.32
CA ARG A 229 -21.54 1.04 17.78
C ARG A 229 -21.61 -0.38 18.31
N THR A 230 -20.60 -0.83 19.05
CA THR A 230 -20.75 -1.89 20.03
C THR A 230 -21.54 -1.33 21.22
N GLY A 231 -22.85 -1.55 21.20
CA GLY A 231 -23.73 -1.19 22.30
C GLY A 231 -23.38 -2.00 23.54
N HIS A 232 -22.85 -1.37 24.56
CA HIS A 232 -22.91 -1.88 25.92
C HIS A 232 -24.37 -1.81 26.37
N GLN A 233 -25.10 -2.92 26.27
CA GLN A 233 -26.31 -3.09 27.05
C GLN A 233 -25.92 -3.20 28.53
N ARG A 234 -26.19 -2.13 29.27
CA ARG A 234 -26.29 -2.23 30.75
C ARG A 234 -27.47 -3.12 31.07
N ALA A 235 -27.17 -4.27 31.65
CA ALA A 235 -28.18 -5.02 32.36
C ALA A 235 -28.66 -4.16 33.55
N SER A 236 -29.88 -3.65 33.48
CA SER A 236 -30.58 -3.10 34.66
C SER A 236 -31.18 -4.26 35.38
N GLU A 237 -30.71 -4.52 36.59
CA GLU A 237 -31.42 -5.25 37.63
C GLU A 237 -32.79 -4.60 37.89
N ALA A 238 -33.83 -5.40 37.79
CA ALA A 238 -35.12 -5.08 38.39
C ALA A 238 -35.57 -6.26 39.19
N ARG A 239 -35.94 -5.96 40.41
CA ARG A 239 -36.49 -6.79 41.48
C ARG A 239 -37.76 -7.52 41.05
#